data_1afafd19be25a396b65edfe51492d13e
#
_entry.id   1afafd19be25a396b65edfe51492d13e
#
_cell.length_a   1.000
_cell.length_b   1.000
_cell.length_c   1.000
_cell.angle_alpha   90.00
_cell.angle_beta   90.00
_cell.angle_gamma   90.00
#
_symmetry.space_group_name_H-M   'P 1'
#
loop_
_entity.id
_entity.type
_entity.pdbx_description
1 polymer ?
#
loop_
_entity_poly.entity_id
_entity_poly.type
_entity_poly.pdbx_seq_one_letter_code
_entity_poly.pdbx_strand_id
1 'polypeptide(L)'
;MSLVTIHEASKWATDYLEKEVSPTNISYLVQYGKVKKLGENGSTLVDLNDLKKYYESWKGKREIDWKKQLGDDLNWALSFDNLREKDTTKHVHRLHPYKGKYIPQLVEYFIDSHTDDFKKEVYFKTGDIVLDPFLGSGTTIIQSLEMGIHSVGIDVSEFNCMIASCKATNYDHDYLQKAIKKMLSAIDTFEHDNRIQEFETELLAELAKFNNKHFPGSDFKYKINQGNFDEKKFSSEKEKEFLPTYQKLLKKYSIKLKQDKVESFLDTWFMDNVRKEIDHVFNTIKQEKDTKTKKILALILSRTIRSCRATTHSDLATLKEPQLTTYYCYKHKKICKPLFSIKTMLNRYAYDTVSRIKEFERLRKPVHYSA
;
A
#
# COMPACT_ATOMS: atom_id res chain seq x y z
N MET A 1 11.90 14.00 32.80
CA MET A 1 12.04 13.51 31.41
C MET A 1 12.88 12.24 31.46
N SER A 2 12.33 11.11 31.09
CA SER A 2 13.09 9.87 30.95
C SER A 2 13.46 9.69 29.48
N LEU A 3 14.68 10.14 29.13
CA LEU A 3 15.20 10.00 27.79
C LEU A 3 15.77 8.59 27.59
N VAL A 4 15.32 7.93 26.55
CA VAL A 4 15.73 6.57 26.19
C VAL A 4 16.10 6.46 24.71
N THR A 5 16.94 5.48 24.42
CA THR A 5 17.28 5.13 23.04
C THR A 5 16.09 4.52 22.30
N ILE A 6 16.16 4.43 20.97
CA ILE A 6 15.14 3.76 20.15
C ILE A 6 14.95 2.30 20.55
N HIS A 7 16.00 1.60 20.97
CA HIS A 7 15.94 0.20 21.41
C HIS A 7 15.26 0.07 22.78
N GLU A 8 15.59 0.90 23.74
CA GLU A 8 14.94 0.92 25.06
C GLU A 8 13.48 1.31 24.93
N ALA A 9 13.17 2.31 24.10
CA ALA A 9 11.80 2.71 23.78
C ALA A 9 10.99 1.57 23.14
N SER A 10 11.60 0.79 22.27
CA SER A 10 11.01 -0.40 21.65
C SER A 10 10.67 -1.46 22.69
N LYS A 11 11.62 -1.77 23.60
CA LYS A 11 11.39 -2.72 24.70
C LYS A 11 10.26 -2.26 25.62
N TRP A 12 10.33 -1.00 26.09
CA TRP A 12 9.28 -0.42 26.91
C TRP A 12 7.90 -0.48 26.23
N ALA A 13 7.83 -0.14 24.93
CA ALA A 13 6.58 -0.17 24.18
C ALA A 13 6.03 -1.58 24.00
N THR A 14 6.91 -2.58 23.84
CA THR A 14 6.53 -4.00 23.77
C THR A 14 5.89 -4.44 25.07
N ASP A 15 6.51 -4.13 26.21
CA ASP A 15 5.99 -4.47 27.54
C ASP A 15 4.67 -3.72 27.84
N TYR A 16 4.61 -2.43 27.48
CA TYR A 16 3.43 -1.59 27.73
C TYR A 16 2.20 -2.00 26.90
N LEU A 17 2.42 -2.45 25.66
CA LEU A 17 1.33 -2.84 24.73
C LEU A 17 1.04 -4.34 24.75
N GLU A 18 1.85 -5.13 25.48
CA GLU A 18 1.81 -6.60 25.46
C GLU A 18 1.88 -7.16 24.02
N LYS A 19 2.66 -6.47 23.17
CA LYS A 19 2.77 -6.74 21.74
C LYS A 19 4.13 -6.28 21.21
N GLU A 20 4.77 -7.12 20.40
CA GLU A 20 6.06 -6.80 19.80
C GLU A 20 6.05 -5.44 19.06
N VAL A 21 6.90 -4.53 19.52
CA VAL A 21 7.16 -3.23 18.91
C VAL A 21 8.63 -3.17 18.53
N SER A 22 8.95 -3.23 17.24
CA SER A 22 10.35 -3.20 16.79
C SER A 22 10.97 -1.79 16.93
N PRO A 23 12.31 -1.68 17.00
CA PRO A 23 13.00 -0.38 16.96
C PRO A 23 12.62 0.45 15.72
N THR A 24 12.35 -0.22 14.60
CA THR A 24 11.88 0.43 13.36
C THR A 24 10.52 1.12 13.56
N ASN A 25 9.62 0.52 14.34
CA ASN A 25 8.32 1.16 14.66
C ASN A 25 8.52 2.47 15.42
N ILE A 26 9.42 2.50 16.41
CA ILE A 26 9.73 3.74 17.16
C ILE A 26 10.40 4.77 16.23
N SER A 27 11.35 4.34 15.39
CA SER A 27 11.98 5.20 14.39
C SER A 27 10.95 5.85 13.44
N TYR A 28 9.93 5.12 13.03
CA TYR A 28 8.82 5.67 12.25
C TYR A 28 8.03 6.74 13.01
N LEU A 29 7.75 6.54 14.30
CA LEU A 29 7.05 7.56 15.11
C LEU A 29 7.84 8.87 15.14
N VAL A 30 9.16 8.80 15.29
CA VAL A 30 10.04 9.96 15.23
C VAL A 30 10.06 10.57 13.82
N GLN A 31 10.25 9.74 12.80
CA GLN A 31 10.29 10.18 11.40
C GLN A 31 9.01 10.89 10.95
N TYR A 32 7.85 10.43 11.43
CA TYR A 32 6.56 11.05 11.15
C TYR A 32 6.17 12.15 12.14
N GLY A 33 7.04 12.53 13.07
CA GLY A 33 6.81 13.60 14.04
C GLY A 33 5.69 13.31 15.04
N LYS A 34 5.41 12.03 15.30
CA LYS A 34 4.44 11.60 16.31
C LYS A 34 5.04 11.66 17.72
N VAL A 35 6.35 11.42 17.80
CA VAL A 35 7.17 11.52 18.99
C VAL A 35 8.36 12.43 18.66
N LYS A 36 8.75 13.31 19.58
CA LYS A 36 9.83 14.26 19.38
C LYS A 36 11.18 13.55 19.33
N LYS A 37 12.02 13.89 18.33
CA LYS A 37 13.42 13.50 18.31
C LYS A 37 14.18 14.37 19.31
N LEU A 38 14.88 13.73 20.23
CA LEU A 38 15.81 14.34 21.18
C LEU A 38 17.18 13.69 20.96
N GLY A 39 18.23 14.35 21.42
CA GLY A 39 19.62 13.90 21.25
C GLY A 39 20.37 14.65 20.15
N GLU A 40 21.66 14.81 20.38
CA GLU A 40 22.63 15.51 19.52
C GLU A 40 23.61 14.50 18.91
N ASN A 41 24.38 14.94 17.91
CA ASN A 41 25.49 14.18 17.33
C ASN A 41 25.15 12.78 16.78
N GLY A 42 24.00 12.67 16.08
CA GLY A 42 23.63 11.41 15.41
C GLY A 42 22.85 10.42 16.28
N SER A 43 22.80 10.59 17.60
CA SER A 43 21.94 9.78 18.47
C SER A 43 20.48 10.20 18.35
N THR A 44 19.57 9.24 18.36
CA THR A 44 18.14 9.49 18.44
C THR A 44 17.63 9.02 19.79
N LEU A 45 17.26 9.97 20.63
CA LEU A 45 16.60 9.73 21.90
C LEU A 45 15.15 10.15 21.83
N VAL A 46 14.29 9.51 22.62
CA VAL A 46 12.87 9.85 22.77
C VAL A 46 12.51 9.99 24.24
N ASP A 47 11.54 10.83 24.57
CA ASP A 47 10.98 10.91 25.92
C ASP A 47 9.90 9.84 26.08
N LEU A 48 10.06 8.97 27.08
CA LEU A 48 9.07 7.93 27.40
C LEU A 48 7.68 8.52 27.69
N ASN A 49 7.59 9.71 28.27
CA ASN A 49 6.29 10.34 28.53
C ASN A 49 5.58 10.75 27.23
N ASP A 50 6.35 11.23 26.23
CA ASP A 50 5.79 11.57 24.91
C ASP A 50 5.32 10.31 24.19
N LEU A 51 6.11 9.24 24.28
CA LEU A 51 5.76 7.93 23.74
C LEU A 51 4.52 7.32 24.42
N LYS A 52 4.43 7.42 25.74
CA LYS A 52 3.28 6.97 26.53
C LYS A 52 2.00 7.69 26.12
N LYS A 53 2.03 9.03 26.04
CA LYS A 53 0.89 9.84 25.54
C LYS A 53 0.45 9.42 24.15
N TYR A 54 1.40 9.15 23.25
CA TYR A 54 1.09 8.67 21.92
C TYR A 54 0.32 7.35 21.96
N TYR A 55 0.80 6.36 22.72
CA TYR A 55 0.14 5.05 22.80
C TYR A 55 -1.18 5.09 23.56
N GLU A 56 -1.30 5.90 24.60
CA GLU A 56 -2.57 6.12 25.32
C GLU A 56 -3.65 6.72 24.42
N SER A 57 -3.25 7.50 23.40
CA SER A 57 -4.20 8.17 22.51
C SER A 57 -4.99 7.21 21.60
N TRP A 58 -4.53 5.97 21.43
CA TRP A 58 -5.17 5.02 20.52
C TRP A 58 -5.25 3.55 21.01
N LYS A 59 -4.59 3.19 22.13
CA LYS A 59 -4.63 1.82 22.66
C LYS A 59 -6.07 1.44 23.05
N GLY A 60 -6.66 0.49 22.31
CA GLY A 60 -8.01 -0.03 22.58
C GLY A 60 -9.14 1.00 22.59
N LYS A 61 -8.86 2.23 22.20
CA LYS A 61 -9.81 3.34 22.32
C LYS A 61 -11.07 3.10 21.49
N ARG A 62 -10.93 2.53 20.31
CA ARG A 62 -12.02 2.30 19.39
C ARG A 62 -13.00 1.25 19.92
N GLU A 63 -12.51 0.12 20.41
CA GLU A 63 -13.34 -0.93 21.01
C GLU A 63 -13.99 -0.44 22.32
N ILE A 64 -13.23 0.28 23.16
CA ILE A 64 -13.78 0.87 24.41
C ILE A 64 -14.91 1.85 24.10
N ASP A 65 -14.74 2.72 23.10
CA ASP A 65 -15.75 3.69 22.72
C ASP A 65 -16.99 2.99 22.12
N TRP A 66 -16.80 1.92 21.35
CA TRP A 66 -17.90 1.13 20.80
C TRP A 66 -18.64 0.34 21.88
N LYS A 67 -17.96 -0.27 22.84
CA LYS A 67 -18.59 -0.95 23.98
C LYS A 67 -19.49 0.00 24.79
N LYS A 68 -19.03 1.23 25.01
CA LYS A 68 -19.85 2.26 25.66
C LYS A 68 -21.11 2.65 24.90
N GLN A 69 -21.06 2.60 23.56
CA GLN A 69 -22.18 2.98 22.69
C GLN A 69 -23.13 1.83 22.40
N LEU A 70 -22.60 0.62 22.22
CA LEU A 70 -23.32 -0.54 21.69
C LEU A 70 -23.61 -1.62 22.75
N GLY A 71 -23.00 -1.53 23.94
CA GLY A 71 -23.13 -2.53 25.00
C GLY A 71 -22.07 -3.62 24.95
N ASP A 72 -22.03 -4.43 26.00
CA ASP A 72 -21.04 -5.51 26.18
C ASP A 72 -21.54 -6.89 25.68
N ASP A 73 -22.80 -6.97 25.26
CA ASP A 73 -23.48 -8.21 24.83
C ASP A 73 -23.18 -8.63 23.38
N LEU A 74 -22.37 -7.85 22.66
CA LEU A 74 -21.94 -8.15 21.31
C LEU A 74 -20.68 -9.05 21.30
N ASN A 75 -20.48 -9.79 20.20
CA ASN A 75 -19.24 -10.55 20.01
C ASN A 75 -18.05 -9.63 19.71
N TRP A 76 -17.41 -9.16 20.76
CA TRP A 76 -16.26 -8.25 20.65
C TRP A 76 -14.99 -8.93 20.10
N ALA A 77 -14.93 -10.26 20.03
CA ALA A 77 -13.86 -10.96 19.33
C ALA A 77 -13.84 -10.60 17.83
N LEU A 78 -14.99 -10.24 17.27
CA LEU A 78 -15.12 -9.78 15.89
C LEU A 78 -14.83 -8.28 15.67
N SER A 79 -14.44 -7.53 16.70
CA SER A 79 -13.97 -6.14 16.55
C SER A 79 -12.65 -6.08 15.79
N PHE A 80 -11.81 -7.10 15.93
CA PHE A 80 -10.46 -7.19 15.36
C PHE A 80 -9.58 -5.95 15.62
N ASP A 81 -9.87 -5.19 16.68
CA ASP A 81 -9.17 -3.93 17.01
C ASP A 81 -7.68 -4.15 17.35
N ASN A 82 -7.34 -5.39 17.75
CA ASN A 82 -5.97 -5.82 18.01
C ASN A 82 -5.16 -6.13 16.74
N LEU A 83 -5.81 -6.27 15.56
CA LEU A 83 -5.13 -6.62 14.32
C LEU A 83 -4.57 -5.38 13.63
N ARG A 84 -3.37 -5.54 13.06
CA ARG A 84 -2.72 -4.50 12.23
C ARG A 84 -3.13 -4.68 10.77
N GLU A 85 -3.01 -3.63 9.97
CA GLU A 85 -3.25 -3.68 8.52
C GLU A 85 -2.47 -4.82 7.83
N LYS A 86 -1.23 -5.10 8.27
CA LYS A 86 -0.43 -6.20 7.71
C LYS A 86 -1.06 -7.57 7.97
N ASP A 87 -1.75 -7.73 9.10
CA ASP A 87 -2.37 -8.99 9.51
C ASP A 87 -3.71 -9.19 8.76
N THR A 88 -4.46 -8.10 8.51
CA THR A 88 -5.71 -8.09 7.74
C THR A 88 -5.51 -8.09 6.21
N THR A 89 -4.27 -7.91 5.77
CA THR A 89 -3.88 -7.93 4.35
C THR A 89 -2.73 -8.91 4.10
N LYS A 90 -2.74 -10.06 4.82
CA LYS A 90 -1.71 -11.09 4.70
C LYS A 90 -1.56 -11.59 3.26
N HIS A 91 -0.38 -12.11 2.89
CA HIS A 91 -0.05 -12.76 1.62
C HIS A 91 -0.86 -12.27 0.39
N VAL A 92 -1.51 -13.18 -0.37
CA VAL A 92 -2.21 -12.86 -1.63
C VAL A 92 -3.45 -11.98 -1.46
N HIS A 93 -3.96 -11.79 -0.23
CA HIS A 93 -5.06 -10.84 0.00
C HIS A 93 -4.71 -9.41 -0.40
N ARG A 94 -3.44 -9.02 -0.46
CA ARG A 94 -3.00 -7.68 -0.86
C ARG A 94 -2.55 -7.54 -2.32
N LEU A 95 -2.66 -8.60 -3.15
CA LEU A 95 -2.19 -8.53 -4.54
C LEU A 95 -2.88 -7.45 -5.38
N HIS A 96 -4.12 -7.13 -5.05
CA HIS A 96 -4.81 -6.00 -5.67
C HIS A 96 -5.68 -5.27 -4.64
N PRO A 97 -5.70 -3.94 -4.62
CA PRO A 97 -6.60 -3.17 -3.75
C PRO A 97 -8.05 -3.39 -4.16
N TYR A 98 -8.88 -3.76 -3.20
CA TYR A 98 -10.33 -3.91 -3.39
C TYR A 98 -11.05 -3.26 -2.21
N LYS A 99 -11.93 -2.30 -2.48
CA LYS A 99 -12.73 -1.64 -1.44
C LYS A 99 -13.87 -2.55 -1.02
N GLY A 100 -14.16 -2.58 0.27
CA GLY A 100 -15.30 -3.35 0.79
C GLY A 100 -15.05 -4.86 0.92
N LYS A 101 -13.81 -5.34 0.80
CA LYS A 101 -13.51 -6.75 1.13
C LYS A 101 -13.57 -6.97 2.63
N TYR A 102 -14.04 -8.13 3.02
CA TYR A 102 -13.89 -8.61 4.39
C TYR A 102 -12.42 -8.84 4.73
N ILE A 103 -12.07 -8.70 6.00
CA ILE A 103 -10.76 -9.13 6.47
C ILE A 103 -10.73 -10.66 6.51
N PRO A 104 -9.57 -11.30 6.22
CA PRO A 104 -9.45 -12.75 6.21
C PRO A 104 -9.93 -13.41 7.50
N GLN A 105 -9.61 -12.83 8.65
CA GLN A 105 -9.95 -13.35 9.98
C GLN A 105 -11.46 -13.40 10.24
N LEU A 106 -12.23 -12.49 9.65
CA LEU A 106 -13.70 -12.57 9.75
C LEU A 106 -14.24 -13.79 9.01
N VAL A 107 -13.73 -14.05 7.82
CA VAL A 107 -14.12 -15.24 7.03
C VAL A 107 -13.66 -16.50 7.76
N GLU A 108 -12.41 -16.51 8.24
CA GLU A 108 -11.81 -17.61 9.02
C GLU A 108 -12.70 -18.00 10.21
N TYR A 109 -13.18 -17.02 10.98
CA TYR A 109 -14.08 -17.23 12.10
C TYR A 109 -15.32 -18.07 11.73
N PHE A 110 -15.92 -17.84 10.56
CA PHE A 110 -17.12 -18.56 10.16
C PHE A 110 -16.84 -19.93 9.54
N ILE A 111 -15.68 -20.15 8.93
CA ILE A 111 -15.40 -21.40 8.21
C ILE A 111 -14.47 -22.35 8.96
N ASP A 112 -13.82 -21.91 10.05
CA ASP A 112 -12.98 -22.76 10.88
C ASP A 112 -13.80 -23.71 11.81
N SER A 113 -13.11 -24.59 12.53
CA SER A 113 -13.72 -25.60 13.39
C SER A 113 -13.90 -25.15 14.85
N HIS A 114 -13.60 -23.90 15.22
CA HIS A 114 -13.81 -23.45 16.59
C HIS A 114 -15.27 -23.16 16.89
N THR A 115 -15.66 -23.23 18.14
CA THR A 115 -16.95 -22.80 18.67
C THR A 115 -16.75 -21.87 19.85
N ASP A 116 -17.66 -20.94 20.05
CA ASP A 116 -17.67 -19.99 21.17
C ASP A 116 -19.12 -19.68 21.61
N ASP A 117 -19.31 -18.63 22.42
CA ASP A 117 -20.63 -18.23 22.89
C ASP A 117 -21.59 -17.76 21.78
N PHE A 118 -21.08 -17.38 20.62
CA PHE A 118 -21.85 -16.88 19.48
C PHE A 118 -21.91 -17.90 18.34
N LYS A 119 -20.81 -18.59 18.06
CA LYS A 119 -20.73 -19.68 17.07
C LYS A 119 -20.87 -21.04 17.77
N LYS A 120 -22.11 -21.53 17.90
CA LYS A 120 -22.43 -22.72 18.66
C LYS A 120 -22.12 -24.05 17.97
N GLU A 121 -21.86 -24.02 16.66
CA GLU A 121 -21.55 -25.20 15.87
C GLU A 121 -20.51 -24.94 14.79
N VAL A 122 -19.91 -25.99 14.32
CA VAL A 122 -18.97 -25.94 13.16
C VAL A 122 -19.80 -25.98 11.89
N TYR A 123 -19.78 -24.89 11.11
CA TYR A 123 -20.60 -24.76 9.91
C TYR A 123 -20.06 -25.54 8.71
N PHE A 124 -18.73 -25.71 8.63
CA PHE A 124 -18.08 -26.38 7.50
C PHE A 124 -17.10 -27.46 7.97
N LYS A 125 -17.15 -28.62 7.33
CA LYS A 125 -16.28 -29.79 7.59
C LYS A 125 -15.47 -30.11 6.35
N THR A 126 -14.46 -30.95 6.53
CA THR A 126 -13.69 -31.48 5.40
C THR A 126 -14.59 -32.17 4.39
N GLY A 127 -14.52 -31.77 3.12
CA GLY A 127 -15.38 -32.26 2.05
C GLY A 127 -16.59 -31.37 1.72
N ASP A 128 -16.92 -30.40 2.58
CA ASP A 128 -17.96 -29.42 2.27
C ASP A 128 -17.47 -28.40 1.23
N ILE A 129 -18.44 -27.74 0.59
CA ILE A 129 -18.19 -26.70 -0.41
C ILE A 129 -18.75 -25.37 0.09
N VAL A 130 -17.90 -24.38 0.24
CA VAL A 130 -18.31 -23.00 0.55
C VAL A 130 -18.67 -22.28 -0.74
N LEU A 131 -19.88 -21.71 -0.80
CA LEU A 131 -20.31 -20.85 -1.90
C LEU A 131 -20.22 -19.36 -1.48
N ASP A 132 -19.50 -18.57 -2.27
CA ASP A 132 -19.48 -17.10 -2.15
C ASP A 132 -20.15 -16.49 -3.38
N PRO A 133 -21.43 -16.08 -3.30
CA PRO A 133 -22.16 -15.50 -4.44
C PRO A 133 -21.75 -14.05 -4.73
N PHE A 134 -20.92 -13.44 -3.89
CA PHE A 134 -20.40 -12.07 -4.01
C PHE A 134 -18.87 -12.06 -3.88
N LEU A 135 -18.20 -12.89 -4.70
CA LEU A 135 -16.77 -13.20 -4.63
C LEU A 135 -15.84 -12.00 -4.38
N GLY A 136 -16.13 -10.86 -5.02
CA GLY A 136 -15.26 -9.70 -4.96
C GLY A 136 -13.81 -10.04 -5.29
N SER A 137 -12.90 -9.75 -4.38
CA SER A 137 -11.49 -10.09 -4.58
C SER A 137 -11.09 -11.49 -4.09
N GLY A 138 -12.04 -12.36 -3.75
CA GLY A 138 -11.81 -13.77 -3.42
C GLY A 138 -11.33 -14.02 -1.99
N THR A 139 -11.77 -13.26 -1.00
CA THR A 139 -11.35 -13.47 0.40
C THR A 139 -11.78 -14.83 0.90
N THR A 140 -13.04 -15.22 0.66
CA THR A 140 -13.60 -16.51 1.05
C THR A 140 -12.85 -17.68 0.40
N ILE A 141 -12.58 -17.59 -0.91
CA ILE A 141 -11.86 -18.63 -1.64
C ILE A 141 -10.47 -18.87 -1.04
N ILE A 142 -9.74 -17.79 -0.76
CA ILE A 142 -8.39 -17.90 -0.23
C ILE A 142 -8.37 -18.48 1.19
N GLN A 143 -9.29 -18.06 2.06
CA GLN A 143 -9.38 -18.63 3.41
C GLN A 143 -9.82 -20.11 3.37
N SER A 144 -10.75 -20.47 2.50
CA SER A 144 -11.13 -21.89 2.31
C SER A 144 -9.93 -22.73 1.89
N LEU A 145 -9.08 -22.23 0.97
CA LEU A 145 -7.87 -22.94 0.55
C LEU A 145 -6.84 -23.09 1.67
N GLU A 146 -6.70 -22.11 2.58
CA GLU A 146 -5.87 -22.26 3.78
C GLU A 146 -6.37 -23.33 4.73
N MET A 147 -7.67 -23.57 4.76
CA MET A 147 -8.31 -24.58 5.63
C MET A 147 -8.47 -25.94 4.97
N GLY A 148 -8.22 -26.05 3.66
CA GLY A 148 -8.44 -27.30 2.92
C GLY A 148 -9.92 -27.57 2.63
N ILE A 149 -10.73 -26.53 2.55
CA ILE A 149 -12.16 -26.58 2.23
C ILE A 149 -12.39 -26.18 0.78
N HIS A 150 -13.24 -26.89 0.06
CA HIS A 150 -13.65 -26.52 -1.29
C HIS A 150 -14.45 -25.23 -1.30
N SER A 151 -14.30 -24.45 -2.37
CA SER A 151 -15.06 -23.21 -2.48
C SER A 151 -15.35 -22.84 -3.93
N VAL A 152 -16.52 -22.25 -4.14
CA VAL A 152 -16.99 -21.70 -5.41
C VAL A 152 -17.32 -20.23 -5.19
N GLY A 153 -16.85 -19.37 -6.07
CA GLY A 153 -17.13 -17.94 -6.01
C GLY A 153 -17.73 -17.42 -7.31
N ILE A 154 -18.72 -16.55 -7.19
CA ILE A 154 -19.43 -15.92 -8.30
C ILE A 154 -19.33 -14.41 -8.17
N ASP A 155 -19.04 -13.72 -9.28
CA ASP A 155 -19.05 -12.24 -9.34
C ASP A 155 -19.49 -11.79 -10.74
N VAL A 156 -20.19 -10.67 -10.80
CA VAL A 156 -20.62 -10.07 -12.07
C VAL A 156 -19.46 -9.42 -12.83
N SER A 157 -18.35 -9.14 -12.13
CA SER A 157 -17.16 -8.53 -12.69
C SER A 157 -16.12 -9.60 -13.06
N GLU A 158 -15.88 -9.80 -14.36
CA GLU A 158 -14.80 -10.66 -14.83
C GLU A 158 -13.42 -10.27 -14.24
N PHE A 159 -13.22 -8.99 -13.98
CA PHE A 159 -11.97 -8.52 -13.36
C PHE A 159 -11.84 -9.01 -11.92
N ASN A 160 -12.91 -9.06 -11.14
CA ASN A 160 -12.93 -9.63 -9.80
C ASN A 160 -12.65 -11.14 -9.84
N CYS A 161 -13.29 -11.86 -10.74
CA CYS A 161 -13.01 -13.29 -10.98
C CYS A 161 -11.54 -13.51 -11.37
N MET A 162 -10.96 -12.63 -12.21
CA MET A 162 -9.55 -12.69 -12.57
C MET A 162 -8.64 -12.46 -11.34
N ILE A 163 -8.94 -11.49 -10.48
CA ILE A 163 -8.18 -11.24 -9.25
C ILE A 163 -8.20 -12.47 -8.34
N ALA A 164 -9.37 -13.04 -8.09
CA ALA A 164 -9.53 -14.23 -7.24
C ALA A 164 -8.80 -15.44 -7.84
N SER A 165 -8.97 -15.67 -9.13
CA SER A 165 -8.25 -16.72 -9.87
C SER A 165 -6.73 -16.56 -9.78
N CYS A 166 -6.18 -15.35 -9.98
CA CYS A 166 -4.75 -15.11 -9.82
C CYS A 166 -4.23 -15.44 -8.42
N LYS A 167 -5.01 -15.17 -7.40
CA LYS A 167 -4.65 -15.48 -6.00
C LYS A 167 -4.66 -16.97 -5.70
N ALA A 168 -5.62 -17.71 -6.26
CA ALA A 168 -5.82 -19.14 -6.02
C ALA A 168 -4.98 -20.06 -6.91
N THR A 169 -4.40 -19.53 -7.99
CA THR A 169 -3.62 -20.31 -8.97
C THR A 169 -2.30 -20.81 -8.40
N ASN A 170 -1.93 -22.04 -8.71
CA ASN A 170 -0.56 -22.56 -8.53
C ASN A 170 0.28 -22.15 -9.74
N TYR A 171 1.43 -21.55 -9.49
CA TYR A 171 2.34 -21.09 -10.51
C TYR A 171 3.59 -21.96 -10.60
N ASP A 172 4.08 -22.18 -11.83
CA ASP A 172 5.48 -22.55 -12.03
C ASP A 172 6.33 -21.31 -11.74
N HIS A 173 7.08 -21.35 -10.65
CA HIS A 173 7.86 -20.19 -10.19
C HIS A 173 8.98 -19.81 -11.14
N ASP A 174 9.63 -20.78 -11.78
CA ASP A 174 10.73 -20.50 -12.69
C ASP A 174 10.21 -19.83 -13.96
N TYR A 175 9.08 -20.34 -14.48
CA TYR A 175 8.41 -19.72 -15.63
C TYR A 175 7.91 -18.32 -15.29
N LEU A 176 7.22 -18.17 -14.15
CA LEU A 176 6.71 -16.87 -13.70
C LEU A 176 7.84 -15.85 -13.53
N GLN A 177 8.98 -16.24 -12.93
CA GLN A 177 10.11 -15.34 -12.73
C GLN A 177 10.72 -14.90 -14.08
N LYS A 178 10.85 -15.83 -15.05
CA LYS A 178 11.29 -15.50 -16.42
C LYS A 178 10.36 -14.51 -17.11
N ALA A 179 9.05 -14.73 -17.00
CA ALA A 179 8.05 -13.84 -17.58
C ALA A 179 8.05 -12.44 -16.93
N ILE A 180 8.17 -12.39 -15.59
CA ILE A 180 8.34 -11.12 -14.86
C ILE A 180 9.61 -10.41 -15.29
N LYS A 181 10.74 -11.11 -15.38
CA LYS A 181 12.00 -10.52 -15.84
C LYS A 181 11.86 -9.94 -17.25
N LYS A 182 11.18 -10.64 -18.18
CA LYS A 182 10.89 -10.14 -19.51
C LYS A 182 10.04 -8.87 -19.47
N MET A 183 8.98 -8.84 -18.65
CA MET A 183 8.14 -7.66 -18.46
C MET A 183 8.91 -6.46 -17.89
N LEU A 184 9.80 -6.68 -16.90
CA LEU A 184 10.63 -5.63 -16.34
C LEU A 184 11.69 -5.12 -17.31
N SER A 185 12.30 -6.03 -18.10
CA SER A 185 13.27 -5.65 -19.14
C SER A 185 12.62 -4.79 -20.23
N ALA A 186 11.32 -4.93 -20.49
CA ALA A 186 10.62 -4.09 -21.45
C ALA A 186 10.68 -2.59 -21.05
N ILE A 187 10.62 -2.28 -19.75
CA ILE A 187 10.79 -0.90 -19.27
C ILE A 187 12.25 -0.45 -19.35
N ASP A 188 13.21 -1.34 -19.12
CA ASP A 188 14.63 -1.01 -19.19
C ASP A 188 15.11 -0.73 -20.62
N THR A 189 14.50 -1.42 -21.59
CA THR A 189 14.80 -1.27 -23.03
C THR A 189 13.89 -0.26 -23.73
N PHE A 190 12.85 0.23 -23.04
CA PHE A 190 12.03 1.31 -23.58
C PHE A 190 12.92 2.54 -23.78
N GLU A 191 12.98 3.05 -25.02
CA GLU A 191 13.74 4.25 -25.32
C GLU A 191 13.19 5.44 -24.52
N HIS A 192 13.70 5.58 -23.32
CA HIS A 192 13.50 6.80 -22.56
C HIS A 192 14.26 7.92 -23.25
N ASP A 193 13.56 8.98 -23.54
CA ASP A 193 14.19 10.24 -23.83
C ASP A 193 15.13 10.58 -22.64
N ASN A 194 16.45 10.55 -22.85
CA ASN A 194 17.45 10.81 -21.82
C ASN A 194 17.16 12.10 -21.06
N ARG A 195 16.48 13.06 -21.71
CA ARG A 195 16.02 14.30 -21.13
C ARG A 195 15.13 14.12 -19.90
N ILE A 196 14.31 13.05 -19.84
CA ILE A 196 13.45 12.78 -18.69
C ILE A 196 14.29 12.38 -17.48
N GLN A 197 15.33 11.55 -17.67
CA GLN A 197 16.22 11.14 -16.58
C GLN A 197 17.06 12.32 -16.05
N GLU A 198 17.59 13.13 -16.94
CA GLU A 198 18.33 14.34 -16.58
C GLU A 198 17.43 15.34 -15.85
N PHE A 199 16.22 15.57 -16.37
CA PHE A 199 15.21 16.39 -15.72
C PHE A 199 14.86 15.89 -14.32
N GLU A 200 14.58 14.58 -14.15
CA GLU A 200 14.25 14.03 -12.84
C GLU A 200 15.41 14.15 -11.85
N THR A 201 16.63 13.95 -12.32
CA THR A 201 17.84 14.08 -11.49
C THR A 201 18.01 15.51 -10.97
N GLU A 202 17.90 16.51 -11.86
CA GLU A 202 18.02 17.91 -11.47
C GLU A 202 16.85 18.36 -10.61
N LEU A 203 15.61 17.93 -10.93
CA LEU A 203 14.44 18.24 -10.14
C LEU A 203 14.56 17.67 -8.71
N LEU A 204 15.04 16.45 -8.56
CA LEU A 204 15.25 15.85 -7.24
C LEU A 204 16.31 16.58 -6.43
N ALA A 205 17.39 17.05 -7.07
CA ALA A 205 18.41 17.85 -6.41
C ALA A 205 17.85 19.21 -5.92
N GLU A 206 17.08 19.90 -6.75
CA GLU A 206 16.44 21.18 -6.37
C GLU A 206 15.37 20.98 -5.29
N LEU A 207 14.56 19.92 -5.38
CA LEU A 207 13.61 19.55 -4.33
C LEU A 207 14.30 19.22 -3.01
N ALA A 208 15.43 18.54 -3.03
CA ALA A 208 16.19 18.22 -1.83
C ALA A 208 16.70 19.49 -1.14
N LYS A 209 17.31 20.43 -1.89
CA LYS A 209 17.76 21.73 -1.38
C LYS A 209 16.60 22.52 -0.77
N PHE A 210 15.49 22.63 -1.50
CA PHE A 210 14.32 23.38 -1.07
C PHE A 210 13.68 22.78 0.17
N ASN A 211 13.46 21.46 0.17
CA ASN A 211 12.84 20.76 1.28
C ASN A 211 13.70 20.78 2.55
N ASN A 212 15.03 20.65 2.44
CA ASN A 212 15.93 20.76 3.58
C ASN A 212 15.88 22.15 4.22
N LYS A 213 15.72 23.20 3.40
CA LYS A 213 15.61 24.59 3.88
C LYS A 213 14.27 24.87 4.57
N HIS A 214 13.15 24.44 3.99
CA HIS A 214 11.82 24.88 4.40
C HIS A 214 11.02 23.85 5.20
N PHE A 215 11.35 22.57 5.09
CA PHE A 215 10.67 21.44 5.74
C PHE A 215 11.66 20.53 6.49
N PRO A 216 12.44 21.08 7.43
CA PRO A 216 13.54 20.34 8.06
C PRO A 216 13.06 19.17 8.92
N GLY A 217 13.16 17.99 8.36
CA GLY A 217 13.10 16.71 9.05
C GLY A 217 11.92 16.45 10.00
N SER A 218 12.22 15.79 11.13
CA SER A 218 11.26 15.39 12.14
C SER A 218 10.68 16.57 12.94
N ASP A 219 11.48 17.61 13.15
CA ASP A 219 11.08 18.76 13.99
C ASP A 219 9.96 19.58 13.36
N PHE A 220 10.01 19.77 12.05
CA PHE A 220 8.94 20.43 11.31
C PHE A 220 7.63 19.62 11.42
N LYS A 221 7.71 18.30 11.22
CA LYS A 221 6.54 17.41 11.34
C LYS A 221 5.97 17.40 12.76
N TYR A 222 6.84 17.40 13.76
CA TYR A 222 6.43 17.45 15.16
C TYR A 222 5.68 18.75 15.47
N LYS A 223 6.20 19.91 15.05
CA LYS A 223 5.53 21.22 15.22
C LYS A 223 4.12 21.23 14.62
N ILE A 224 3.96 20.68 13.42
CA ILE A 224 2.64 20.55 12.76
C ILE A 224 1.69 19.69 13.60
N ASN A 225 2.16 18.53 14.07
CA ASN A 225 1.33 17.60 14.84
C ASN A 225 0.89 18.15 16.20
N GLN A 226 1.58 19.17 16.75
CA GLN A 226 1.19 19.87 17.98
C GLN A 226 0.09 20.93 17.75
N GLY A 227 -0.33 21.20 16.53
CA GLY A 227 -1.43 22.12 16.20
C GLY A 227 -1.10 23.61 16.30
N ASN A 228 0.13 24.00 16.62
CA ASN A 228 0.56 25.40 16.80
C ASN A 228 1.13 26.04 15.53
N PHE A 229 0.78 25.46 14.35
CA PHE A 229 1.35 25.90 13.08
C PHE A 229 0.30 25.87 11.98
N ASP A 230 0.14 26.99 11.26
CA ASP A 230 -0.73 27.08 10.09
C ASP A 230 -0.08 26.39 8.89
N GLU A 231 -0.19 25.05 8.87
CA GLU A 231 0.34 24.21 7.81
C GLU A 231 -0.21 24.58 6.44
N LYS A 232 -1.49 24.93 6.34
CA LYS A 232 -2.17 25.19 5.07
C LYS A 232 -1.63 26.46 4.41
N LYS A 233 -1.50 27.55 5.18
CA LYS A 233 -0.97 28.83 4.70
C LYS A 233 0.48 28.67 4.27
N PHE A 234 1.32 28.13 5.18
CA PHE A 234 2.75 27.96 4.92
C PHE A 234 3.01 27.05 3.70
N SER A 235 2.32 25.91 3.62
CA SER A 235 2.52 24.99 2.50
C SER A 235 2.13 25.61 1.16
N SER A 236 1.02 26.37 1.10
CA SER A 236 0.59 27.06 -0.11
C SER A 236 1.61 28.13 -0.56
N GLU A 237 2.19 28.88 0.35
CA GLU A 237 3.24 29.84 0.04
C GLU A 237 4.48 29.15 -0.53
N LYS A 238 4.93 28.06 0.09
CA LYS A 238 6.12 27.31 -0.34
C LYS A 238 5.92 26.56 -1.65
N GLU A 239 4.72 26.08 -1.90
CA GLU A 239 4.36 25.47 -3.19
C GLU A 239 4.47 26.48 -4.32
N LYS A 240 3.94 27.69 -4.14
CA LYS A 240 4.06 28.80 -5.10
C LYS A 240 5.53 29.25 -5.28
N GLU A 241 6.33 29.26 -4.21
CA GLU A 241 7.75 29.62 -4.24
C GLU A 241 8.59 28.63 -5.08
N PHE A 242 8.27 27.34 -5.03
CA PHE A 242 9.01 26.32 -5.79
C PHE A 242 8.54 26.18 -7.25
N LEU A 243 7.31 26.51 -7.56
CA LEU A 243 6.71 26.33 -8.89
C LEU A 243 7.51 26.92 -10.06
N PRO A 244 8.11 28.14 -9.97
CA PRO A 244 8.95 28.68 -11.03
C PRO A 244 10.20 27.82 -11.34
N THR A 245 10.81 27.21 -10.31
CA THR A 245 11.94 26.28 -10.50
C THR A 245 11.50 25.07 -11.32
N TYR A 246 10.38 24.48 -10.97
CA TYR A 246 9.81 23.36 -11.72
C TYR A 246 9.51 23.72 -13.18
N GLN A 247 8.87 24.86 -13.41
CA GLN A 247 8.56 25.36 -14.77
C GLN A 247 9.81 25.63 -15.61
N LYS A 248 10.88 26.18 -15.00
CA LYS A 248 12.16 26.39 -15.65
C LYS A 248 12.77 25.07 -16.12
N LEU A 249 12.74 24.06 -15.27
CA LEU A 249 13.26 22.72 -15.60
C LEU A 249 12.43 22.05 -16.72
N LEU A 250 11.11 22.14 -16.68
CA LEU A 250 10.25 21.63 -17.76
C LEU A 250 10.63 22.26 -19.13
N LYS A 251 10.86 23.56 -19.17
CA LYS A 251 11.27 24.27 -20.39
C LYS A 251 12.69 23.87 -20.82
N LYS A 252 13.64 23.81 -19.87
CA LYS A 252 15.05 23.43 -20.14
C LYS A 252 15.14 22.07 -20.84
N TYR A 253 14.36 21.10 -20.37
CA TYR A 253 14.39 19.72 -20.89
C TYR A 253 13.28 19.43 -21.91
N SER A 254 12.44 20.41 -22.26
CA SER A 254 11.31 20.26 -23.19
C SER A 254 10.38 19.11 -22.81
N ILE A 255 10.06 18.97 -21.50
CA ILE A 255 9.25 17.87 -20.99
C ILE A 255 7.78 18.07 -21.33
N LYS A 256 7.20 17.12 -22.05
CA LYS A 256 5.77 17.08 -22.34
C LYS A 256 5.01 16.39 -21.20
N LEU A 257 4.05 17.11 -20.60
CA LEU A 257 3.29 16.60 -19.47
C LEU A 257 1.99 15.88 -19.88
N LYS A 258 1.33 16.34 -20.95
CA LYS A 258 0.03 15.83 -21.40
C LYS A 258 0.13 15.23 -22.79
N GLN A 259 -0.75 14.29 -23.09
CA GLN A 259 -0.97 13.80 -24.45
C GLN A 259 -1.51 14.89 -25.38
N ASP A 260 -1.31 14.76 -26.69
CA ASP A 260 -1.84 15.69 -27.68
C ASP A 260 -3.37 15.58 -27.79
N LYS A 261 -3.88 14.36 -27.62
CA LYS A 261 -5.31 14.06 -27.60
C LYS A 261 -5.68 13.35 -26.30
N VAL A 262 -6.83 13.70 -25.75
CA VAL A 262 -7.39 13.11 -24.54
C VAL A 262 -8.69 12.41 -24.92
N GLU A 263 -8.61 11.11 -25.14
CA GLU A 263 -9.74 10.28 -25.58
C GLU A 263 -10.13 9.23 -24.52
N SER A 264 -9.29 9.03 -23.53
CA SER A 264 -9.48 8.00 -22.51
C SER A 264 -9.16 8.46 -21.10
N PHE A 265 -9.58 7.65 -20.12
CA PHE A 265 -9.18 7.82 -18.74
C PHE A 265 -7.65 7.84 -18.56
N LEU A 266 -6.94 7.00 -19.32
CA LEU A 266 -5.49 6.93 -19.22
C LEU A 266 -4.83 8.22 -19.75
N ASP A 267 -5.37 8.82 -20.79
CA ASP A 267 -4.82 10.07 -21.34
C ASP A 267 -5.05 11.26 -20.41
N THR A 268 -6.12 11.24 -19.63
CA THR A 268 -6.43 12.27 -18.63
C THR A 268 -5.53 12.14 -17.39
N TRP A 269 -5.32 10.92 -16.89
CA TRP A 269 -4.77 10.69 -15.55
C TRP A 269 -3.30 10.29 -15.50
N PHE A 270 -2.62 10.23 -16.65
CA PHE A 270 -1.20 9.88 -16.70
C PHE A 270 -0.42 10.89 -17.53
N MET A 271 0.82 11.14 -17.12
CA MET A 271 1.73 11.94 -17.94
C MET A 271 2.06 11.24 -19.24
N ASP A 272 2.44 12.01 -20.27
CA ASP A 272 2.68 11.49 -21.64
C ASP A 272 3.66 10.31 -21.66
N ASN A 273 4.81 10.45 -21.00
CA ASN A 273 5.79 9.37 -20.93
C ASN A 273 5.31 8.17 -20.11
N VAL A 274 4.59 8.40 -18.99
CA VAL A 274 4.03 7.34 -18.16
C VAL A 274 2.98 6.54 -18.94
N ARG A 275 2.16 7.22 -19.74
CA ARG A 275 1.18 6.58 -20.62
C ARG A 275 1.83 5.70 -21.67
N LYS A 276 2.92 6.17 -22.29
CA LYS A 276 3.70 5.40 -23.27
C LYS A 276 4.35 4.15 -22.65
N GLU A 277 4.91 4.26 -21.45
CA GLU A 277 5.46 3.15 -20.70
C GLU A 277 4.40 2.09 -20.38
N ILE A 278 3.20 2.52 -19.96
CA ILE A 278 2.07 1.62 -19.69
C ILE A 278 1.72 0.81 -20.95
N ASP A 279 1.59 1.48 -22.10
CA ASP A 279 1.26 0.81 -23.37
C ASP A 279 2.35 -0.17 -23.80
N HIS A 280 3.60 0.20 -23.65
CA HIS A 280 4.72 -0.66 -23.98
C HIS A 280 4.73 -1.95 -23.15
N VAL A 281 4.57 -1.82 -21.83
CA VAL A 281 4.49 -2.99 -20.92
C VAL A 281 3.24 -3.82 -21.22
N PHE A 282 2.10 -3.18 -21.47
CA PHE A 282 0.87 -3.88 -21.81
C PHE A 282 1.00 -4.70 -23.10
N ASN A 283 1.65 -4.15 -24.13
CA ASN A 283 1.91 -4.87 -25.37
C ASN A 283 2.86 -6.04 -25.16
N THR A 284 3.84 -5.92 -24.28
CA THR A 284 4.72 -7.04 -23.89
C THR A 284 3.92 -8.15 -23.20
N ILE A 285 3.01 -7.79 -22.29
CA ILE A 285 2.16 -8.76 -21.58
C ILE A 285 1.20 -9.47 -22.55
N LYS A 286 0.68 -8.78 -23.57
CA LYS A 286 -0.18 -9.39 -24.59
C LYS A 286 0.49 -10.56 -25.32
N GLN A 287 1.82 -10.53 -25.48
CA GLN A 287 2.60 -11.56 -26.15
C GLN A 287 2.81 -12.82 -25.30
N GLU A 288 2.50 -12.77 -23.98
CA GLU A 288 2.60 -13.94 -23.12
C GLU A 288 1.60 -15.00 -23.55
N LYS A 289 2.08 -16.24 -23.69
CA LYS A 289 1.28 -17.37 -24.19
C LYS A 289 0.52 -18.10 -23.08
N ASP A 290 1.17 -18.25 -21.92
CA ASP A 290 0.50 -18.91 -20.79
C ASP A 290 -0.54 -17.99 -20.16
N THR A 291 -1.80 -18.42 -20.21
CA THR A 291 -2.94 -17.62 -19.76
C THR A 291 -2.88 -17.28 -18.27
N LYS A 292 -2.38 -18.20 -17.43
CA LYS A 292 -2.26 -17.96 -15.98
C LYS A 292 -1.22 -16.87 -15.71
N THR A 293 -0.06 -17.01 -16.33
CA THR A 293 1.02 -16.01 -16.24
C THR A 293 0.61 -14.67 -16.84
N LYS A 294 -0.06 -14.65 -17.99
CA LYS A 294 -0.60 -13.43 -18.57
C LYS A 294 -1.52 -12.67 -17.62
N LYS A 295 -2.45 -13.37 -16.95
CA LYS A 295 -3.37 -12.77 -15.98
C LYS A 295 -2.65 -12.14 -14.78
N ILE A 296 -1.65 -12.82 -14.20
CA ILE A 296 -0.92 -12.27 -13.05
C ILE A 296 -0.02 -11.10 -13.45
N LEU A 297 0.59 -11.11 -14.63
CA LEU A 297 1.34 -9.97 -15.17
C LEU A 297 0.41 -8.76 -15.39
N ALA A 298 -0.77 -8.99 -15.95
CA ALA A 298 -1.80 -7.95 -16.11
C ALA A 298 -2.25 -7.39 -14.75
N LEU A 299 -2.37 -8.23 -13.72
CA LEU A 299 -2.71 -7.81 -12.36
C LEU A 299 -1.59 -6.93 -11.74
N ILE A 300 -0.32 -7.29 -11.94
CA ILE A 300 0.83 -6.48 -11.52
C ILE A 300 0.79 -5.11 -12.21
N LEU A 301 0.56 -5.09 -13.53
CA LEU A 301 0.46 -3.84 -14.28
C LEU A 301 -0.74 -2.99 -13.81
N SER A 302 -1.91 -3.59 -13.60
CA SER A 302 -3.10 -2.89 -13.08
C SER A 302 -2.83 -2.22 -11.72
N ARG A 303 -2.14 -2.91 -10.82
CA ARG A 303 -1.72 -2.37 -9.53
C ARG A 303 -0.72 -1.21 -9.69
N THR A 304 0.19 -1.33 -10.65
CA THR A 304 1.16 -0.30 -11.01
C THR A 304 0.46 0.95 -11.55
N ILE A 305 -0.42 0.78 -12.54
CA ILE A 305 -1.22 1.84 -13.13
C ILE A 305 -1.96 2.63 -12.05
N ARG A 306 -2.63 1.94 -11.13
CA ARG A 306 -3.34 2.60 -10.03
C ARG A 306 -2.44 3.53 -9.20
N SER A 307 -1.19 3.16 -8.98
CA SER A 307 -0.25 3.92 -8.15
C SER A 307 0.50 5.02 -8.90
N CYS A 308 0.50 4.97 -10.24
CA CYS A 308 1.24 5.91 -11.10
C CYS A 308 0.36 7.01 -11.70
N ARG A 309 -0.90 7.11 -11.29
CA ARG A 309 -1.78 8.21 -11.68
C ARG A 309 -1.19 9.56 -11.27
N ALA A 310 -1.42 10.57 -12.07
CA ALA A 310 -1.07 11.96 -11.77
C ALA A 310 -1.99 12.49 -10.65
N THR A 311 -1.75 12.03 -9.41
CA THR A 311 -2.48 12.43 -8.21
C THR A 311 -1.51 12.74 -7.08
N THR A 312 -1.95 13.43 -6.05
CA THR A 312 -1.18 13.58 -4.83
C THR A 312 -1.11 12.25 -4.06
N HIS A 313 -0.14 12.08 -3.17
CA HIS A 313 -0.03 10.90 -2.33
C HIS A 313 -1.23 10.71 -1.37
N SER A 314 -2.01 11.77 -1.14
CA SER A 314 -3.19 11.76 -0.29
C SER A 314 -4.47 11.39 -1.05
N ASP A 315 -4.51 11.59 -2.37
CA ASP A 315 -5.74 11.55 -3.18
C ASP A 315 -5.84 10.32 -4.10
N LEU A 316 -5.13 9.24 -3.79
CA LEU A 316 -5.18 8.00 -4.57
C LEU A 316 -6.60 7.41 -4.70
N ALA A 317 -7.50 7.77 -3.80
CA ALA A 317 -8.89 7.29 -3.79
C ALA A 317 -9.89 8.28 -4.42
N THR A 318 -9.57 9.58 -4.45
CA THR A 318 -10.48 10.64 -4.92
C THR A 318 -9.83 11.36 -6.08
N LEU A 319 -10.37 11.15 -7.28
CA LEU A 319 -9.87 11.75 -8.52
C LEU A 319 -10.64 13.03 -8.79
N LYS A 320 -10.07 14.18 -8.42
CA LYS A 320 -10.66 15.51 -8.71
C LYS A 320 -10.07 16.08 -9.99
N GLU A 321 -8.77 16.32 -9.97
CA GLU A 321 -8.01 16.87 -11.11
C GLU A 321 -6.62 16.22 -11.17
N PRO A 322 -6.03 16.06 -12.38
CA PRO A 322 -4.68 15.54 -12.53
C PRO A 322 -3.65 16.49 -11.94
N GLN A 323 -2.79 15.96 -11.06
CA GLN A 323 -1.67 16.70 -10.45
C GLN A 323 -0.43 16.59 -11.34
N LEU A 324 -0.20 17.59 -12.18
CA LEU A 324 0.91 17.62 -13.16
C LEU A 324 2.10 18.47 -12.71
N THR A 325 1.94 19.21 -11.60
CA THR A 325 2.99 20.07 -11.04
C THR A 325 3.51 19.50 -9.72
N THR A 326 4.61 20.05 -9.22
CA THR A 326 5.02 19.82 -7.84
C THR A 326 3.96 20.33 -6.88
N TYR A 327 3.80 19.67 -5.74
CA TYR A 327 2.75 19.94 -4.77
C TYR A 327 3.22 19.69 -3.34
N TYR A 328 2.62 20.38 -2.38
CA TYR A 328 2.83 20.04 -0.98
C TYR A 328 2.11 18.73 -0.63
N CYS A 329 2.87 17.79 -0.10
CA CYS A 329 2.35 16.48 0.29
C CYS A 329 2.05 16.45 1.78
N TYR A 330 0.79 16.48 2.17
CA TYR A 330 0.35 16.40 3.56
C TYR A 330 0.80 15.10 4.26
N LYS A 331 1.00 14.01 3.52
CA LYS A 331 1.54 12.76 4.03
C LYS A 331 3.04 12.86 4.35
N HIS A 332 3.82 13.45 3.45
CA HIS A 332 5.27 13.56 3.60
C HIS A 332 5.71 14.86 4.27
N LYS A 333 4.79 15.83 4.42
CA LYS A 333 5.05 17.15 5.00
C LYS A 333 6.21 17.89 4.29
N LYS A 334 6.20 17.87 2.96
CA LYS A 334 7.20 18.54 2.09
C LYS A 334 6.68 18.66 0.66
N ILE A 335 7.37 19.44 -0.18
CA ILE A 335 7.08 19.49 -1.61
C ILE A 335 7.49 18.16 -2.26
N CYS A 336 6.54 17.55 -2.97
CA CYS A 336 6.72 16.34 -3.76
C CYS A 336 6.53 16.61 -5.25
N LYS A 337 7.01 15.69 -6.07
CA LYS A 337 6.82 15.72 -7.53
C LYS A 337 5.82 14.65 -7.95
N PRO A 338 5.13 14.81 -9.09
CA PRO A 338 4.41 13.71 -9.71
C PRO A 338 5.36 12.62 -10.21
N LEU A 339 4.82 11.46 -10.56
CA LEU A 339 5.61 10.33 -11.07
C LEU A 339 5.82 10.48 -12.58
N PHE A 340 7.06 10.37 -13.02
CA PHE A 340 7.46 10.43 -14.43
C PHE A 340 7.80 9.06 -15.04
N SER A 341 7.77 7.99 -14.26
CA SER A 341 7.97 6.62 -14.74
C SER A 341 7.24 5.61 -13.87
N ILE A 342 6.78 4.51 -14.48
CA ILE A 342 6.19 3.38 -13.76
C ILE A 342 7.24 2.42 -13.22
N LYS A 343 8.49 2.51 -13.63
CA LYS A 343 9.57 1.54 -13.37
C LYS A 343 9.67 1.13 -11.89
N THR A 344 9.76 2.12 -11.00
CA THR A 344 9.89 1.85 -9.55
C THR A 344 8.70 1.09 -8.99
N MET A 345 7.47 1.47 -9.38
CA MET A 345 6.25 0.81 -8.90
C MET A 345 6.07 -0.57 -9.55
N LEU A 346 6.39 -0.72 -10.83
CA LEU A 346 6.32 -1.99 -11.53
C LEU A 346 7.27 -3.03 -10.90
N ASN A 347 8.53 -2.66 -10.66
CA ASN A 347 9.50 -3.50 -9.96
C ASN A 347 8.98 -3.89 -8.56
N ARG A 348 8.57 -2.91 -7.76
CA ARG A 348 8.07 -3.13 -6.40
C ARG A 348 6.91 -4.13 -6.39
N TYR A 349 5.92 -3.95 -7.26
CA TYR A 349 4.74 -4.83 -7.27
C TYR A 349 5.01 -6.20 -7.89
N ALA A 350 5.94 -6.31 -8.83
CA ALA A 350 6.39 -7.59 -9.34
C ALA A 350 7.03 -8.45 -8.23
N TYR A 351 7.98 -7.91 -7.49
CA TYR A 351 8.63 -8.62 -6.38
C TYR A 351 7.67 -8.91 -5.22
N ASP A 352 6.83 -7.95 -4.83
CA ASP A 352 5.82 -8.15 -3.80
C ASP A 352 4.84 -9.27 -4.19
N THR A 353 4.41 -9.34 -5.45
CA THR A 353 3.50 -10.37 -5.94
C THR A 353 4.10 -11.77 -5.80
N VAL A 354 5.33 -11.98 -6.25
CA VAL A 354 6.03 -13.28 -6.13
C VAL A 354 6.18 -13.67 -4.66
N SER A 355 6.59 -12.73 -3.81
CA SER A 355 6.75 -12.99 -2.38
C SER A 355 5.43 -13.42 -1.73
N ARG A 356 4.32 -12.77 -2.08
CA ARG A 356 2.99 -13.06 -1.52
C ARG A 356 2.41 -14.38 -2.02
N ILE A 357 2.67 -14.74 -3.26
CA ILE A 357 2.28 -16.06 -3.80
C ILE A 357 3.01 -17.16 -3.02
N LYS A 358 4.34 -17.05 -2.88
CA LYS A 358 5.14 -18.03 -2.12
C LYS A 358 4.73 -18.14 -0.64
N GLU A 359 4.34 -17.03 -0.02
CA GLU A 359 3.83 -17.01 1.35
C GLU A 359 2.51 -17.79 1.45
N PHE A 360 1.59 -17.58 0.52
CA PHE A 360 0.30 -18.27 0.49
C PHE A 360 0.43 -19.76 0.19
N GLU A 361 1.29 -20.15 -0.74
CA GLU A 361 1.51 -21.56 -1.10
C GLU A 361 1.98 -22.42 0.08
N ARG A 362 2.71 -21.82 1.04
CA ARG A 362 3.12 -22.50 2.29
C ARG A 362 1.97 -22.72 3.26
N LEU A 363 0.92 -21.93 3.17
CA LEU A 363 -0.24 -21.98 4.06
C LEU A 363 -1.40 -22.76 3.45
N ARG A 364 -1.44 -22.80 2.11
CA ARG A 364 -2.48 -23.51 1.37
C ARG A 364 -2.42 -25.00 1.66
N LYS A 365 -3.56 -25.56 2.07
CA LYS A 365 -3.73 -27.00 2.25
C LYS A 365 -4.16 -27.67 0.95
N PRO A 366 -3.76 -28.93 0.71
CA PRO A 366 -4.31 -29.70 -0.41
C PRO A 366 -5.81 -29.91 -0.17
N VAL A 367 -6.58 -29.71 -1.22
CA VAL A 367 -8.01 -29.99 -1.21
C VAL A 367 -8.20 -31.32 -1.92
N HIS A 368 -8.63 -32.34 -1.20
CA HIS A 368 -8.91 -33.67 -1.76
C HIS A 368 -10.37 -33.70 -2.19
N TYR A 369 -10.59 -33.95 -3.49
CA TYR A 369 -11.91 -34.35 -3.94
C TYR A 369 -12.12 -35.78 -3.50
N SER A 370 -13.11 -36.04 -2.64
CA SER A 370 -13.72 -37.32 -2.62
C SER A 370 -14.60 -37.42 -3.87
N ALA A 371 -14.18 -38.27 -4.82
CA ALA A 371 -14.96 -38.60 -5.99
C ALA A 371 -16.25 -39.29 -5.59
#